data_91066eb6c9f4921d956510747967bae4
#
_entry.id   91066eb6c9f4921d956510747967bae4
#
_cell.length_a   1.000
_cell.length_b   1.000
_cell.length_c   1.000
_cell.angle_alpha   90.00
_cell.angle_beta   90.00
_cell.angle_gamma   90.00
#
_symmetry.space_group_name_H-M   'P 1'
#
loop_
_entity.id
_entity.type
_entity.pdbx_description
1 polymer ?
#
loop_
_entity_poly.entity_id
_entity_poly.type
_entity_poly.pdbx_seq_one_letter_code
_entity_poly.pdbx_strand_id
1 'polypeptide(L)'
;MSQHPLHYVVENKSFLESLVQKYGTPLYLYSGPRIKNNLLRLSGALNSYLPKNQIYYAVKANSNPHLISFMKSIYPELGCDCSSPGELFVANKTGVASERCLYTGNYESQDDLKAALDSGCHINLDDIQSFHRLAQIQVPQEISFRVNPGFGSGRFKEITTGGENAKFGIPKEKITEAYQLALSHGVKTFGLHCFTGSGILDENYFTQLIRSVLEISSMIEANCKIQLKYISIGGGYGIPYKEDDPILNIDNVFNNIANEFYSVYDRDLCPRFCVEPGKYLIGDAGILIARVTSIKESYKTFVGLDAGMETLMRPVLYGAHHRIHKAGQHQDNRLTVDITGRICENTDRLAVDRPFPNVDEGDLVAIMDTGAYGYSMAHQFNTRPRPAEVLLDDDNTILIRKRETIENMFERCDV
;
A
#
# COMPACT_ATOMS: atom_id res chain seq x y z
N MET A 1 -22.59 -8.15 -12.06
CA MET A 1 -21.35 -7.35 -11.82
C MET A 1 -21.46 -6.72 -10.46
N SER A 2 -20.51 -6.93 -9.56
CA SER A 2 -20.58 -6.31 -8.22
C SER A 2 -20.25 -4.82 -8.37
N GLN A 3 -21.17 -3.97 -7.95
CA GLN A 3 -21.00 -2.52 -7.90
C GLN A 3 -19.83 -2.17 -7.00
N HIS A 4 -19.03 -1.14 -7.36
CA HIS A 4 -17.94 -0.66 -6.49
C HIS A 4 -18.47 -0.31 -5.09
N PRO A 5 -17.74 -0.65 -3.99
CA PRO A 5 -18.23 -0.42 -2.62
C PRO A 5 -18.64 1.02 -2.31
N LEU A 6 -18.07 2.02 -2.98
CA LEU A 6 -18.39 3.44 -2.81
C LEU A 6 -19.27 4.02 -3.92
N HIS A 7 -19.88 3.18 -4.76
CA HIS A 7 -20.74 3.66 -5.86
C HIS A 7 -21.92 4.49 -5.34
N TYR A 8 -22.51 4.06 -4.23
CA TYR A 8 -23.63 4.79 -3.59
C TYR A 8 -23.27 6.22 -3.19
N VAL A 9 -22.01 6.46 -2.81
CA VAL A 9 -21.49 7.82 -2.50
C VAL A 9 -21.49 8.68 -3.76
N VAL A 10 -21.04 8.10 -4.88
CA VAL A 10 -20.91 8.83 -6.16
C VAL A 10 -22.29 9.12 -6.77
N GLU A 11 -23.26 8.23 -6.61
CA GLU A 11 -24.64 8.44 -7.06
C GLU A 11 -25.38 9.52 -6.26
N ASN A 12 -24.98 9.75 -5.01
CA ASN A 12 -25.56 10.78 -4.17
C ASN A 12 -24.90 12.14 -4.41
N LYS A 13 -25.31 12.79 -5.52
CA LYS A 13 -24.76 14.10 -5.94
C LYS A 13 -24.88 15.16 -4.83
N SER A 14 -26.02 15.24 -4.13
CA SER A 14 -26.23 16.23 -3.08
C SER A 14 -25.28 16.01 -1.88
N PHE A 15 -24.98 14.78 -1.55
CA PHE A 15 -23.99 14.47 -0.52
C PHE A 15 -22.58 14.91 -0.96
N LEU A 16 -22.17 14.60 -2.19
CA LEU A 16 -20.87 15.07 -2.72
C LEU A 16 -20.77 16.59 -2.75
N GLU A 17 -21.83 17.28 -3.18
CA GLU A 17 -21.89 18.75 -3.16
C GLU A 17 -21.75 19.31 -1.75
N SER A 18 -22.39 18.71 -0.76
CA SER A 18 -22.26 19.13 0.64
C SER A 18 -20.83 18.95 1.18
N LEU A 19 -20.16 17.83 0.81
CA LEU A 19 -18.76 17.59 1.15
C LEU A 19 -17.84 18.65 0.53
N VAL A 20 -18.04 18.90 -0.75
CA VAL A 20 -17.24 19.88 -1.51
C VAL A 20 -17.46 21.30 -1.02
N GLN A 21 -18.69 21.65 -0.63
CA GLN A 21 -18.98 22.93 0.00
C GLN A 21 -18.22 23.11 1.31
N LYS A 22 -18.09 22.03 2.09
CA LYS A 22 -17.44 22.06 3.40
C LYS A 22 -15.92 21.99 3.32
N TYR A 23 -15.37 21.18 2.42
CA TYR A 23 -13.95 20.83 2.40
C TYR A 23 -13.21 21.26 1.13
N GLY A 24 -13.94 21.71 0.08
CA GLY A 24 -13.38 22.06 -1.23
C GLY A 24 -12.96 20.86 -2.08
N THR A 25 -12.53 21.13 -3.33
CA THR A 25 -11.90 20.15 -4.24
C THR A 25 -10.48 20.56 -4.58
N PRO A 26 -9.59 19.64 -5.01
CA PRO A 26 -9.76 18.17 -4.95
C PRO A 26 -9.83 17.69 -3.51
N LEU A 27 -10.47 16.54 -3.26
CA LEU A 27 -10.71 16.00 -1.93
C LEU A 27 -10.56 14.49 -1.91
N TYR A 28 -9.75 13.94 -1.01
CA TYR A 28 -9.75 12.51 -0.73
C TYR A 28 -10.83 12.17 0.30
N LEU A 29 -11.67 11.20 -0.03
CA LEU A 29 -12.68 10.65 0.88
C LEU A 29 -12.42 9.17 1.09
N TYR A 30 -12.34 8.74 2.35
CA TYR A 30 -12.15 7.34 2.74
C TYR A 30 -13.38 6.82 3.46
N SER A 31 -13.79 5.59 3.16
CA SER A 31 -14.90 4.90 3.84
C SER A 31 -14.39 4.07 5.00
N GLY A 32 -14.73 4.46 6.22
CA GLY A 32 -14.46 3.69 7.44
C GLY A 32 -15.11 2.31 7.40
N PRO A 33 -16.40 2.15 7.06
CA PRO A 33 -17.03 0.83 6.94
C PRO A 33 -16.32 -0.09 5.93
N ARG A 34 -15.80 0.45 4.80
CA ARG A 34 -15.08 -0.36 3.83
C ARG A 34 -13.71 -0.80 4.35
N ILE A 35 -12.95 0.09 4.99
CA ILE A 35 -11.68 -0.23 5.66
C ILE A 35 -11.91 -1.33 6.71
N LYS A 36 -12.91 -1.17 7.55
CA LYS A 36 -13.30 -2.15 8.58
C LYS A 36 -13.61 -3.51 7.94
N ASN A 37 -14.43 -3.54 6.90
CA ASN A 37 -14.77 -4.79 6.21
C ASN A 37 -13.53 -5.50 5.64
N ASN A 38 -12.64 -4.76 4.94
CA ASN A 38 -11.42 -5.32 4.37
C ASN A 38 -10.50 -5.90 5.45
N LEU A 39 -10.31 -5.18 6.54
CA LEU A 39 -9.47 -5.60 7.66
C LEU A 39 -10.04 -6.86 8.36
N LEU A 40 -11.35 -6.86 8.64
CA LEU A 40 -11.99 -8.01 9.29
C LEU A 40 -12.01 -9.27 8.40
N ARG A 41 -12.20 -9.12 7.09
CA ARG A 41 -12.12 -10.24 6.14
C ARG A 41 -10.71 -10.84 6.11
N LEU A 42 -9.68 -9.99 6.01
CA LEU A 42 -8.29 -10.46 5.97
C LEU A 42 -7.88 -11.09 7.30
N SER A 43 -8.15 -10.44 8.43
CA SER A 43 -7.80 -10.97 9.76
C SER A 43 -8.60 -12.23 10.10
N GLY A 44 -9.88 -12.30 9.70
CA GLY A 44 -10.71 -13.49 9.88
C GLY A 44 -10.16 -14.70 9.14
N ALA A 45 -9.81 -14.54 7.86
CA ALA A 45 -9.20 -15.62 7.07
C ALA A 45 -7.85 -16.06 7.65
N LEU A 46 -6.97 -15.10 7.99
CA LEU A 46 -5.69 -15.43 8.64
C LEU A 46 -5.87 -16.21 9.94
N ASN A 47 -6.73 -15.72 10.84
CA ASN A 47 -6.95 -16.37 12.13
C ASN A 47 -7.56 -17.78 11.98
N SER A 48 -8.39 -18.00 10.96
CA SER A 48 -9.00 -19.32 10.71
C SER A 48 -7.99 -20.36 10.23
N TYR A 49 -7.05 -19.97 9.38
CA TYR A 49 -6.13 -20.93 8.73
C TYR A 49 -4.72 -20.92 9.33
N LEU A 50 -4.26 -19.77 9.81
CA LEU A 50 -2.91 -19.53 10.33
C LEU A 50 -2.99 -18.77 11.66
N PRO A 51 -3.47 -19.38 12.75
CA PRO A 51 -3.78 -18.67 14.01
C PRO A 51 -2.56 -17.99 14.66
N LYS A 52 -1.34 -18.51 14.44
CA LYS A 52 -0.10 -17.87 14.89
C LYS A 52 0.39 -16.89 13.84
N ASN A 53 -0.28 -15.75 13.72
CA ASN A 53 -0.01 -14.75 12.67
C ASN A 53 0.28 -13.36 13.21
N GLN A 54 0.69 -12.47 12.30
CA GLN A 54 0.80 -11.03 12.50
C GLN A 54 0.48 -10.28 11.20
N ILE A 55 -0.34 -9.25 11.29
CA ILE A 55 -0.62 -8.32 10.21
C ILE A 55 0.19 -7.05 10.46
N TYR A 56 1.04 -6.68 9.50
CA TYR A 56 1.75 -5.41 9.47
C TYR A 56 1.14 -4.54 8.36
N TYR A 57 0.39 -3.51 8.71
CA TYR A 57 -0.12 -2.57 7.70
C TYR A 57 1.04 -1.86 7.00
N ALA A 58 1.11 -1.92 5.68
CA ALA A 58 2.12 -1.22 4.90
C ALA A 58 1.85 0.29 4.88
N VAL A 59 2.57 1.04 5.73
CA VAL A 59 2.36 2.49 5.96
C VAL A 59 2.50 3.29 4.67
N LYS A 60 3.39 2.88 3.77
CA LYS A 60 3.60 3.47 2.44
C LYS A 60 2.33 3.54 1.58
N ALA A 61 1.35 2.68 1.82
CA ALA A 61 0.09 2.71 1.07
C ALA A 61 -0.73 3.98 1.40
N ASN A 62 -0.82 4.33 2.67
CA ASN A 62 -1.35 5.60 3.14
C ASN A 62 -0.88 5.86 4.59
N SER A 63 -0.04 6.85 4.76
CA SER A 63 0.60 7.19 6.05
C SER A 63 -0.23 8.15 6.92
N ASN A 64 -1.52 8.36 6.62
CA ASN A 64 -2.35 9.22 7.45
C ASN A 64 -2.54 8.60 8.85
N PRO A 65 -2.12 9.28 9.93
CA PRO A 65 -2.17 8.71 11.28
C PRO A 65 -3.59 8.41 11.77
N HIS A 66 -4.60 9.17 11.33
CA HIS A 66 -5.99 8.89 11.69
C HIS A 66 -6.49 7.56 11.09
N LEU A 67 -6.07 7.23 9.86
CA LEU A 67 -6.44 5.96 9.22
C LEU A 67 -5.77 4.77 9.91
N ILE A 68 -4.51 4.91 10.32
CA ILE A 68 -3.80 3.87 11.08
C ILE A 68 -4.44 3.69 12.45
N SER A 69 -4.75 4.78 13.16
CA SER A 69 -5.47 4.74 14.45
C SER A 69 -6.84 4.12 14.32
N PHE A 70 -7.57 4.43 13.23
CA PHE A 70 -8.88 3.84 12.94
C PHE A 70 -8.77 2.33 12.73
N MET A 71 -7.84 1.86 11.91
CA MET A 71 -7.61 0.42 11.70
C MET A 71 -7.21 -0.28 12.99
N LYS A 72 -6.34 0.35 13.80
CA LYS A 72 -5.93 -0.19 15.10
C LYS A 72 -7.09 -0.27 16.11
N SER A 73 -8.03 0.65 16.08
CA SER A 73 -9.23 0.58 16.94
C SER A 73 -10.12 -0.61 16.62
N ILE A 74 -10.11 -1.07 15.35
CA ILE A 74 -10.86 -2.25 14.88
C ILE A 74 -10.09 -3.55 15.20
N TYR A 75 -8.77 -3.54 14.99
CA TYR A 75 -7.88 -4.68 15.19
C TYR A 75 -6.67 -4.24 16.04
N PRO A 76 -6.77 -4.33 17.39
CA PRO A 76 -5.74 -3.83 18.31
C PRO A 76 -4.36 -4.49 18.14
N GLU A 77 -4.31 -5.70 17.57
CA GLU A 77 -3.09 -6.44 17.27
C GLU A 77 -2.38 -5.96 15.99
N LEU A 78 -2.94 -4.96 15.28
CA LEU A 78 -2.35 -4.44 14.05
C LEU A 78 -0.94 -3.90 14.30
N GLY A 79 0.02 -4.40 13.51
CA GLY A 79 1.37 -3.84 13.40
C GLY A 79 1.50 -2.92 12.18
N CYS A 80 2.70 -2.39 11.97
CA CYS A 80 3.04 -1.56 10.81
C CYS A 80 4.30 -2.09 10.12
N ASP A 81 4.25 -2.23 8.78
CA ASP A 81 5.42 -2.34 7.90
C ASP A 81 5.86 -0.93 7.53
N CYS A 82 7.08 -0.58 7.94
CA CYS A 82 7.67 0.75 7.84
C CYS A 82 8.93 0.70 6.97
N SER A 83 9.01 1.57 5.97
CA SER A 83 10.15 1.62 5.04
C SER A 83 11.07 2.84 5.28
N SER A 84 10.82 3.61 6.31
CA SER A 84 11.62 4.80 6.66
C SER A 84 11.43 5.18 8.15
N PRO A 85 12.35 5.97 8.71
CA PRO A 85 12.17 6.56 10.06
C PRO A 85 10.88 7.39 10.19
N GLY A 86 10.47 8.06 9.12
CA GLY A 86 9.21 8.83 9.11
C GLY A 86 7.98 7.93 9.28
N GLU A 87 7.97 6.74 8.68
CA GLU A 87 6.89 5.78 8.86
C GLU A 87 6.89 5.14 10.25
N LEU A 88 8.07 4.87 10.84
CA LEU A 88 8.20 4.47 12.26
C LEU A 88 7.65 5.55 13.20
N PHE A 89 7.98 6.82 12.93
CA PHE A 89 7.45 7.94 13.70
C PHE A 89 5.92 7.98 13.68
N VAL A 90 5.32 7.81 12.51
CA VAL A 90 3.85 7.80 12.37
C VAL A 90 3.25 6.60 13.10
N ALA A 91 3.81 5.40 12.96
CA ALA A 91 3.36 4.20 13.67
C ALA A 91 3.36 4.43 15.19
N ASN A 92 4.46 4.95 15.75
CA ASN A 92 4.57 5.27 17.17
C ASN A 92 3.54 6.33 17.62
N LYS A 93 3.33 7.38 16.83
CA LYS A 93 2.33 8.42 17.14
C LYS A 93 0.90 7.90 17.18
N THR A 94 0.61 6.82 16.45
CA THR A 94 -0.71 6.15 16.48
C THR A 94 -0.81 5.10 17.60
N GLY A 95 0.24 4.97 18.41
CA GLY A 95 0.30 4.04 19.53
C GLY A 95 0.48 2.58 19.10
N VAL A 96 0.97 2.32 17.90
CA VAL A 96 1.45 0.98 17.52
C VAL A 96 2.73 0.72 18.31
N ALA A 97 2.75 -0.38 19.05
CA ALA A 97 3.91 -0.74 19.86
C ALA A 97 5.12 -1.09 18.96
N SER A 98 6.32 -0.70 19.36
CA SER A 98 7.53 -0.88 18.55
C SER A 98 7.77 -2.34 18.16
N GLU A 99 7.53 -3.27 19.08
CA GLU A 99 7.61 -4.73 18.84
C GLU A 99 6.55 -5.25 17.84
N ARG A 100 5.64 -4.40 17.40
CA ARG A 100 4.68 -4.65 16.31
C ARG A 100 4.99 -3.82 15.07
N CYS A 101 6.17 -3.25 14.99
CA CYS A 101 6.66 -2.62 13.77
C CYS A 101 7.72 -3.51 13.12
N LEU A 102 7.63 -3.67 11.81
CA LEU A 102 8.64 -4.30 10.97
C LEU A 102 9.26 -3.19 10.11
N TYR A 103 10.54 -2.93 10.29
CA TYR A 103 11.26 -1.96 9.47
C TYR A 103 11.91 -2.68 8.29
N THR A 104 11.54 -2.31 7.09
CA THR A 104 12.09 -2.82 5.83
C THR A 104 12.52 -1.65 4.95
N GLY A 105 13.73 -1.14 5.16
CA GLY A 105 14.34 -0.11 4.32
C GLY A 105 15.09 -0.70 3.13
N ASN A 106 15.51 0.17 2.23
CA ASN A 106 16.37 -0.17 1.09
C ASN A 106 17.46 0.88 0.95
N TYR A 107 18.70 0.46 0.79
CA TYR A 107 19.87 1.36 0.67
C TYR A 107 19.97 2.33 1.85
N GLU A 108 19.68 1.87 3.06
CA GLU A 108 19.60 2.66 4.28
C GLU A 108 20.92 3.35 4.59
N SER A 109 20.82 4.59 5.02
CA SER A 109 21.91 5.32 5.64
C SER A 109 22.18 4.78 7.06
N GLN A 110 23.30 5.17 7.66
CA GLN A 110 23.57 4.87 9.09
C GLN A 110 22.52 5.49 10.00
N ASP A 111 22.02 6.69 9.67
CA ASP A 111 20.98 7.36 10.46
C ASP A 111 19.64 6.62 10.40
N ASP A 112 19.27 6.08 9.23
CA ASP A 112 18.06 5.25 9.07
C ASP A 112 18.15 3.99 9.92
N LEU A 113 19.28 3.28 9.84
CA LEU A 113 19.53 2.06 10.61
C LEU A 113 19.56 2.33 12.12
N LYS A 114 20.18 3.46 12.52
CA LYS A 114 20.17 3.89 13.92
C LYS A 114 18.77 4.20 14.40
N ALA A 115 17.96 4.92 13.63
CA ALA A 115 16.58 5.21 13.97
C ALA A 115 15.73 3.93 14.12
N ALA A 116 15.95 2.93 13.27
CA ALA A 116 15.30 1.62 13.38
C ALA A 116 15.72 0.89 14.67
N LEU A 117 17.00 0.85 15.00
CA LEU A 117 17.52 0.30 16.27
C LEU A 117 16.94 1.01 17.48
N ASP A 118 17.00 2.33 17.52
CA ASP A 118 16.53 3.16 18.63
C ASP A 118 15.01 3.02 18.85
N SER A 119 14.26 2.70 17.79
CA SER A 119 12.81 2.47 17.89
C SER A 119 12.45 1.16 18.58
N GLY A 120 13.33 0.16 18.59
CA GLY A 120 13.07 -1.17 19.14
C GLY A 120 12.16 -2.04 18.27
N CYS A 121 12.02 -1.73 16.98
CA CYS A 121 11.22 -2.50 16.03
C CYS A 121 11.95 -3.78 15.55
N HIS A 122 11.23 -4.68 14.90
CA HIS A 122 11.84 -5.76 14.12
C HIS A 122 12.54 -5.17 12.89
N ILE A 123 13.80 -5.56 12.66
CA ILE A 123 14.60 -5.07 11.52
C ILE A 123 14.69 -6.17 10.48
N ASN A 124 14.26 -5.84 9.27
CA ASN A 124 14.42 -6.66 8.07
C ASN A 124 15.37 -5.97 7.10
N LEU A 125 16.47 -6.60 6.75
CA LEU A 125 17.48 -6.04 5.86
C LEU A 125 17.32 -6.56 4.44
N ASP A 126 17.48 -5.64 3.50
CA ASP A 126 17.33 -5.93 2.07
C ASP A 126 18.61 -6.54 1.45
N ASP A 127 19.77 -6.34 2.06
CA ASP A 127 21.07 -6.82 1.56
C ASP A 127 22.09 -7.08 2.69
N ILE A 128 23.17 -7.79 2.33
CA ILE A 128 24.27 -8.13 3.25
C ILE A 128 25.07 -6.87 3.69
N GLN A 129 25.19 -5.87 2.82
CA GLN A 129 25.93 -4.65 3.15
C GLN A 129 25.20 -3.82 4.18
N SER A 130 23.85 -3.84 4.17
CA SER A 130 23.05 -3.24 5.22
C SER A 130 23.33 -3.87 6.59
N PHE A 131 23.54 -5.21 6.64
CA PHE A 131 23.95 -5.87 7.88
C PHE A 131 25.34 -5.40 8.35
N HIS A 132 26.31 -5.26 7.47
CA HIS A 132 27.63 -4.73 7.85
C HIS A 132 27.54 -3.31 8.43
N ARG A 133 26.73 -2.43 7.82
CA ARG A 133 26.51 -1.08 8.35
C ARG A 133 25.81 -1.10 9.71
N LEU A 134 24.77 -1.95 9.85
CA LEU A 134 24.06 -2.11 11.11
C LEU A 134 24.96 -2.61 12.23
N ALA A 135 25.81 -3.61 11.96
CA ALA A 135 26.73 -4.20 12.91
C ALA A 135 27.81 -3.21 13.40
N GLN A 136 28.14 -2.18 12.60
CA GLN A 136 29.04 -1.10 13.03
C GLN A 136 28.39 -0.17 14.08
N ILE A 137 27.06 -0.09 14.09
CA ILE A 137 26.31 0.69 15.08
C ILE A 137 26.04 -0.20 16.31
N GLN A 138 25.34 -1.29 16.09
CA GLN A 138 24.97 -2.28 17.11
C GLN A 138 24.50 -3.56 16.43
N VAL A 139 24.91 -4.71 16.97
CA VAL A 139 24.38 -6.01 16.55
C VAL A 139 23.04 -6.25 17.27
N PRO A 140 21.91 -6.36 16.55
CA PRO A 140 20.62 -6.63 17.17
C PRO A 140 20.52 -8.09 17.65
N GLN A 141 19.65 -8.35 18.61
CA GLN A 141 19.38 -9.73 19.06
C GLN A 141 18.55 -10.52 18.06
N GLU A 142 17.72 -9.83 17.29
CA GLU A 142 16.83 -10.40 16.28
C GLU A 142 16.94 -9.65 14.97
N ILE A 143 16.96 -10.40 13.84
CA ILE A 143 17.00 -9.84 12.50
C ILE A 143 16.29 -10.75 11.50
N SER A 144 15.81 -10.19 10.41
CA SER A 144 15.44 -10.93 9.20
C SER A 144 16.15 -10.38 7.98
N PHE A 145 16.19 -11.18 6.93
CA PHE A 145 16.64 -10.76 5.62
C PHE A 145 15.55 -10.95 4.59
N ARG A 146 15.45 -10.00 3.68
CA ARG A 146 14.59 -10.11 2.52
C ARG A 146 15.24 -10.98 1.47
N VAL A 147 14.59 -12.09 1.12
CA VAL A 147 15.03 -12.95 0.03
C VAL A 147 14.37 -12.55 -1.28
N ASN A 148 15.13 -12.55 -2.37
CA ASN A 148 14.63 -12.54 -3.73
C ASN A 148 14.59 -13.99 -4.24
N PRO A 149 13.39 -14.58 -4.43
CA PRO A 149 13.25 -15.98 -4.82
C PRO A 149 13.58 -16.25 -6.31
N GLY A 150 13.95 -15.22 -7.08
CA GLY A 150 14.26 -15.30 -8.51
C GLY A 150 13.04 -15.13 -9.41
N PHE A 151 11.85 -14.89 -8.86
CA PHE A 151 10.65 -14.55 -9.61
C PHE A 151 9.81 -13.50 -8.86
N GLY A 152 8.91 -12.88 -9.58
CA GLY A 152 7.97 -11.91 -9.01
C GLY A 152 6.80 -11.67 -9.95
N SER A 153 5.73 -11.09 -9.42
CA SER A 153 4.57 -10.68 -10.20
C SER A 153 4.00 -9.38 -9.64
N GLY A 154 3.52 -8.54 -10.52
CA GLY A 154 2.83 -7.32 -10.17
C GLY A 154 1.90 -6.91 -11.30
N ARG A 155 0.90 -6.10 -10.98
CA ARG A 155 -0.01 -5.58 -12.01
C ARG A 155 0.73 -4.78 -13.10
N PHE A 156 1.86 -4.20 -12.75
CA PHE A 156 2.78 -3.46 -13.63
C PHE A 156 4.21 -3.93 -13.38
N LYS A 157 5.08 -3.80 -14.38
CA LYS A 157 6.51 -4.16 -14.26
C LYS A 157 7.20 -3.39 -13.12
N GLU A 158 6.84 -2.11 -12.96
CA GLU A 158 7.42 -1.18 -11.99
C GLU A 158 7.11 -1.56 -10.53
N ILE A 159 6.05 -2.34 -10.29
CA ILE A 159 5.67 -2.82 -8.96
C ILE A 159 5.90 -4.33 -8.77
N THR A 160 6.62 -4.96 -9.70
CA THR A 160 7.19 -6.30 -9.53
C THR A 160 8.52 -6.17 -8.77
N THR A 161 8.61 -6.76 -7.59
CA THR A 161 9.72 -6.54 -6.64
C THR A 161 10.50 -7.81 -6.32
N GLY A 162 10.35 -8.85 -7.13
CA GLY A 162 11.14 -10.08 -7.15
C GLY A 162 11.60 -10.42 -8.58
N GLY A 163 12.56 -11.31 -8.70
CA GLY A 163 13.16 -11.71 -9.98
C GLY A 163 14.45 -10.93 -10.32
N GLU A 164 15.06 -11.27 -11.45
CA GLU A 164 16.42 -10.80 -11.82
C GLU A 164 16.54 -9.27 -11.97
N ASN A 165 15.47 -8.60 -12.38
CA ASN A 165 15.47 -7.15 -12.60
C ASN A 165 15.00 -6.34 -11.38
N ALA A 166 14.68 -7.01 -10.26
CA ALA A 166 14.28 -6.34 -9.04
C ALA A 166 15.51 -5.83 -8.28
N LYS A 167 15.45 -4.58 -7.84
CA LYS A 167 16.52 -4.00 -7.01
C LYS A 167 16.52 -4.49 -5.56
N PHE A 168 15.60 -5.39 -5.20
CA PHE A 168 15.27 -5.76 -3.83
C PHE A 168 15.67 -7.18 -3.50
N GLY A 169 16.15 -7.36 -2.26
CA GLY A 169 16.36 -8.65 -1.63
C GLY A 169 17.64 -9.35 -2.04
N ILE A 170 18.10 -10.23 -1.18
CA ILE A 170 19.27 -11.09 -1.40
C ILE A 170 18.83 -12.25 -2.29
N PRO A 171 19.54 -12.55 -3.39
CA PRO A 171 19.27 -13.74 -4.20
C PRO A 171 19.23 -15.01 -3.34
N LYS A 172 18.28 -15.90 -3.60
CA LYS A 172 18.09 -17.14 -2.81
C LYS A 172 19.36 -17.99 -2.71
N GLU A 173 20.23 -17.94 -3.71
CA GLU A 173 21.51 -18.66 -3.75
C GLU A 173 22.53 -18.12 -2.72
N LYS A 174 22.37 -16.86 -2.30
CA LYS A 174 23.28 -16.18 -1.35
C LYS A 174 22.65 -15.95 0.04
N ILE A 175 21.38 -16.27 0.21
CA ILE A 175 20.66 -15.94 1.44
C ILE A 175 21.27 -16.63 2.67
N THR A 176 21.74 -17.86 2.54
CA THR A 176 22.40 -18.61 3.63
C THR A 176 23.63 -17.88 4.15
N GLU A 177 24.41 -17.23 3.28
CA GLU A 177 25.61 -16.45 3.65
C GLU A 177 25.23 -15.29 4.61
N ALA A 178 24.11 -14.62 4.35
CA ALA A 178 23.62 -13.52 5.22
C ALA A 178 23.31 -14.01 6.64
N TYR A 179 22.64 -15.17 6.76
CA TYR A 179 22.33 -15.75 8.08
C TYR A 179 23.57 -16.23 8.81
N GLN A 180 24.50 -16.89 8.11
CA GLN A 180 25.79 -17.32 8.69
C GLN A 180 26.61 -16.13 9.17
N LEU A 181 26.65 -15.04 8.40
CA LEU A 181 27.30 -13.80 8.79
C LEU A 181 26.68 -13.23 10.07
N ALA A 182 25.36 -13.10 10.12
CA ALA A 182 24.68 -12.57 11.30
C ALA A 182 24.90 -13.46 12.55
N LEU A 183 24.88 -14.79 12.39
CA LEU A 183 25.22 -15.74 13.46
C LEU A 183 26.64 -15.52 13.97
N SER A 184 27.62 -15.32 13.09
CA SER A 184 29.03 -15.11 13.48
C SER A 184 29.23 -13.82 14.27
N HIS A 185 28.32 -12.83 14.09
CA HIS A 185 28.31 -11.58 14.86
C HIS A 185 27.46 -11.68 16.15
N GLY A 186 26.84 -12.83 16.43
CA GLY A 186 26.14 -13.08 17.69
C GLY A 186 24.65 -12.80 17.69
N VAL A 187 24.01 -12.59 16.53
CA VAL A 187 22.54 -12.57 16.40
C VAL A 187 21.96 -13.91 16.89
N LYS A 188 20.85 -13.87 17.63
CA LYS A 188 20.26 -15.07 18.28
C LYS A 188 18.96 -15.51 17.65
N THR A 189 18.18 -14.60 17.13
CA THR A 189 16.82 -14.83 16.66
C THR A 189 16.68 -14.36 15.23
N PHE A 190 16.01 -15.15 14.41
CA PHE A 190 15.91 -14.91 12.98
C PHE A 190 14.46 -14.99 12.48
N GLY A 191 14.10 -14.06 11.59
CA GLY A 191 12.95 -14.19 10.71
C GLY A 191 13.38 -14.35 9.26
N LEU A 192 12.44 -14.63 8.38
CA LEU A 192 12.61 -14.62 6.92
C LEU A 192 11.54 -13.70 6.32
N HIS A 193 11.93 -12.87 5.36
CA HIS A 193 11.02 -11.98 4.66
C HIS A 193 11.13 -12.18 3.15
N CYS A 194 9.98 -12.17 2.48
CA CYS A 194 9.89 -12.19 1.03
C CYS A 194 8.77 -11.26 0.56
N PHE A 195 9.03 -10.42 -0.42
CA PHE A 195 8.00 -9.60 -1.06
C PHE A 195 8.29 -9.47 -2.54
N THR A 196 7.42 -9.96 -3.39
CA THR A 196 7.70 -10.20 -4.82
C THR A 196 6.86 -9.36 -5.77
N GLY A 197 5.90 -8.58 -5.26
CA GLY A 197 5.11 -7.69 -6.11
C GLY A 197 3.78 -7.24 -5.52
N SER A 198 3.02 -6.45 -6.28
CA SER A 198 1.82 -5.79 -5.78
C SER A 198 0.67 -5.79 -6.79
N GLY A 199 -0.56 -5.85 -6.27
CA GLY A 199 -1.78 -5.82 -7.08
C GLY A 199 -2.11 -7.15 -7.75
N ILE A 200 -1.73 -8.25 -7.11
CA ILE A 200 -1.90 -9.62 -7.59
C ILE A 200 -3.34 -10.07 -7.29
N LEU A 201 -4.02 -10.58 -8.32
CA LEU A 201 -5.39 -11.11 -8.24
C LEU A 201 -5.46 -12.63 -8.49
N ASP A 202 -4.32 -13.24 -8.87
CA ASP A 202 -4.21 -14.68 -9.06
C ASP A 202 -3.91 -15.38 -7.72
N GLU A 203 -4.85 -16.20 -7.25
CA GLU A 203 -4.72 -16.96 -6.00
C GLU A 203 -3.57 -17.99 -6.07
N ASN A 204 -3.34 -18.60 -7.24
CA ASN A 204 -2.30 -19.61 -7.44
C ASN A 204 -0.89 -19.03 -7.26
N TYR A 205 -0.72 -17.75 -7.55
CA TYR A 205 0.55 -17.08 -7.34
C TYR A 205 0.98 -17.12 -5.87
N PHE A 206 0.09 -16.91 -4.93
CA PHE A 206 0.40 -16.96 -3.50
C PHE A 206 0.77 -18.38 -3.05
N THR A 207 0.17 -19.40 -3.65
CA THR A 207 0.54 -20.80 -3.40
C THR A 207 1.96 -21.10 -3.93
N GLN A 208 2.31 -20.60 -5.11
CA GLN A 208 3.66 -20.73 -5.64
C GLN A 208 4.69 -19.97 -4.79
N LEU A 209 4.33 -18.76 -4.34
CA LEU A 209 5.19 -17.94 -3.49
C LEU A 209 5.51 -18.66 -2.17
N ILE A 210 4.48 -19.16 -1.47
CA ILE A 210 4.71 -19.83 -0.18
C ILE A 210 5.55 -21.08 -0.36
N ARG A 211 5.35 -21.90 -1.38
CA ARG A 211 6.20 -23.08 -1.66
C ARG A 211 7.67 -22.70 -1.77
N SER A 212 7.98 -21.67 -2.55
CA SER A 212 9.36 -21.18 -2.70
C SER A 212 9.94 -20.65 -1.40
N VAL A 213 9.15 -19.92 -0.62
CA VAL A 213 9.57 -19.40 0.69
C VAL A 213 9.85 -20.54 1.65
N LEU A 214 9.04 -21.61 1.64
CA LEU A 214 9.22 -22.80 2.50
C LEU A 214 10.46 -23.60 2.12
N GLU A 215 10.75 -23.76 0.83
CA GLU A 215 12.01 -24.38 0.36
C GLU A 215 13.23 -23.59 0.86
N ILE A 216 13.18 -22.25 0.76
CA ILE A 216 14.24 -21.35 1.22
C ILE A 216 14.37 -21.39 2.75
N SER A 217 13.26 -21.38 3.49
CA SER A 217 13.28 -21.46 4.96
C SER A 217 13.91 -22.76 5.44
N SER A 218 13.52 -23.90 4.87
CA SER A 218 14.09 -25.21 5.20
C SER A 218 15.59 -25.26 4.90
N MET A 219 16.02 -24.67 3.79
CA MET A 219 17.45 -24.58 3.43
C MET A 219 18.24 -23.75 4.45
N ILE A 220 17.70 -22.60 4.88
CA ILE A 220 18.33 -21.74 5.89
C ILE A 220 18.42 -22.45 7.23
N GLU A 221 17.32 -23.04 7.71
CA GLU A 221 17.27 -23.74 9.00
C GLU A 221 18.25 -24.91 9.05
N ALA A 222 18.35 -25.70 7.97
CA ALA A 222 19.26 -26.82 7.88
C ALA A 222 20.73 -26.39 7.85
N ASN A 223 21.08 -25.40 7.01
CA ASN A 223 22.47 -24.98 6.79
C ASN A 223 23.01 -24.14 7.95
N CYS A 224 22.16 -23.35 8.61
CA CYS A 224 22.54 -22.46 9.71
C CYS A 224 22.28 -23.10 11.09
N LYS A 225 21.57 -24.22 11.17
CA LYS A 225 21.14 -24.87 12.41
C LYS A 225 20.37 -23.95 13.33
N ILE A 226 19.43 -23.18 12.77
CA ILE A 226 18.54 -22.27 13.48
C ILE A 226 17.09 -22.69 13.29
N GLN A 227 16.21 -22.11 14.08
CA GLN A 227 14.76 -22.11 13.85
C GLN A 227 14.31 -20.68 13.59
N LEU A 228 13.52 -20.50 12.56
CA LEU A 228 12.94 -19.19 12.26
C LEU A 228 11.81 -18.86 13.25
N LYS A 229 11.82 -17.66 13.78
CA LYS A 229 10.78 -17.15 14.68
C LYS A 229 9.53 -16.69 13.92
N TYR A 230 9.72 -16.14 12.75
CA TYR A 230 8.65 -15.71 11.86
C TYR A 230 9.04 -15.80 10.39
N ILE A 231 8.02 -15.92 9.55
CA ILE A 231 8.14 -15.86 8.09
C ILE A 231 7.12 -14.85 7.57
N SER A 232 7.59 -13.81 6.89
CA SER A 232 6.73 -12.85 6.17
C SER A 232 6.79 -13.13 4.68
N ILE A 233 5.62 -13.23 4.06
CA ILE A 233 5.48 -13.26 2.59
C ILE A 233 5.15 -11.89 2.01
N GLY A 234 5.23 -10.85 2.83
CA GLY A 234 4.91 -9.49 2.43
C GLY A 234 3.42 -9.26 2.18
N GLY A 235 3.14 -8.31 1.31
CA GLY A 235 1.79 -7.98 0.90
C GLY A 235 1.46 -8.56 -0.48
N GLY A 236 1.10 -7.68 -1.41
CA GLY A 236 0.81 -8.04 -2.81
C GLY A 236 -0.67 -8.22 -3.12
N TYR A 237 -1.52 -8.45 -2.13
CA TYR A 237 -2.96 -8.68 -2.29
C TYR A 237 -3.62 -7.53 -3.04
N GLY A 238 -4.16 -7.85 -4.24
CA GLY A 238 -4.74 -6.88 -5.17
C GLY A 238 -6.20 -6.55 -4.88
N ILE A 239 -6.65 -5.49 -5.52
CA ILE A 239 -8.06 -5.12 -5.66
C ILE A 239 -8.39 -4.96 -7.14
N PRO A 240 -9.66 -5.18 -7.57
CA PRO A 240 -10.08 -4.95 -8.93
C PRO A 240 -10.12 -3.46 -9.25
N TYR A 241 -9.42 -3.02 -10.30
CA TYR A 241 -9.43 -1.64 -10.81
C TYR A 241 -10.31 -1.48 -12.04
N LYS A 242 -10.61 -2.58 -12.76
CA LYS A 242 -11.52 -2.62 -13.90
C LYS A 242 -12.73 -3.46 -13.55
N GLU A 243 -13.80 -3.30 -14.31
CA GLU A 243 -15.05 -4.05 -14.10
C GLU A 243 -14.91 -5.56 -14.36
N ASP A 244 -13.99 -5.94 -15.25
CA ASP A 244 -13.67 -7.31 -15.64
C ASP A 244 -12.52 -7.94 -14.83
N ASP A 245 -11.89 -7.19 -13.94
CA ASP A 245 -10.87 -7.75 -13.04
C ASP A 245 -11.50 -8.77 -12.07
N PRO A 246 -10.86 -9.91 -11.82
CA PRO A 246 -11.32 -10.86 -10.82
C PRO A 246 -11.21 -10.28 -9.41
N ILE A 247 -12.08 -10.74 -8.51
CA ILE A 247 -12.01 -10.44 -7.09
C ILE A 247 -11.14 -11.51 -6.42
N LEU A 248 -10.08 -11.08 -5.74
CA LEU A 248 -9.23 -11.99 -4.98
C LEU A 248 -10.01 -12.61 -3.81
N ASN A 249 -10.13 -13.94 -3.81
CA ASN A 249 -10.74 -14.67 -2.70
C ASN A 249 -9.68 -14.89 -1.60
N ILE A 250 -9.70 -14.03 -0.60
CA ILE A 250 -8.69 -14.05 0.46
C ILE A 250 -8.77 -15.29 1.35
N ASP A 251 -9.95 -15.89 1.49
CA ASP A 251 -10.13 -17.14 2.23
C ASP A 251 -9.43 -18.31 1.52
N ASN A 252 -9.63 -18.44 0.20
CA ASN A 252 -8.94 -19.44 -0.60
C ASN A 252 -7.42 -19.25 -0.56
N VAL A 253 -6.97 -17.99 -0.67
CA VAL A 253 -5.53 -17.67 -0.61
C VAL A 253 -4.92 -18.20 0.69
N PHE A 254 -5.49 -17.87 1.86
CA PHE A 254 -4.91 -18.30 3.14
C PHE A 254 -5.14 -19.77 3.45
N ASN A 255 -6.23 -20.37 2.97
CA ASN A 255 -6.41 -21.83 3.07
C ASN A 255 -5.31 -22.56 2.29
N ASN A 256 -5.04 -22.16 1.05
CA ASN A 256 -3.99 -22.78 0.23
C ASN A 256 -2.59 -22.56 0.83
N ILE A 257 -2.30 -21.34 1.31
CA ILE A 257 -1.05 -21.04 2.01
C ILE A 257 -0.90 -21.92 3.26
N ALA A 258 -1.94 -22.07 4.07
CA ALA A 258 -1.90 -22.87 5.29
C ALA A 258 -1.63 -24.35 5.00
N ASN A 259 -2.24 -24.92 3.95
CA ASN A 259 -1.98 -26.29 3.54
C ASN A 259 -0.50 -26.52 3.20
N GLU A 260 0.11 -25.62 2.44
CA GLU A 260 1.55 -25.69 2.14
C GLU A 260 2.41 -25.45 3.40
N PHE A 261 2.07 -24.45 4.21
CA PHE A 261 2.81 -24.07 5.41
C PHE A 261 2.88 -25.22 6.43
N TYR A 262 1.75 -25.86 6.71
CA TYR A 262 1.67 -26.98 7.64
C TYR A 262 2.11 -28.32 7.03
N SER A 263 2.43 -28.39 5.75
CA SER A 263 3.15 -29.54 5.18
C SER A 263 4.62 -29.57 5.57
N VAL A 264 5.18 -28.43 5.99
CA VAL A 264 6.60 -28.27 6.38
C VAL A 264 6.73 -28.08 7.91
N TYR A 265 5.84 -27.30 8.52
CA TYR A 265 5.92 -26.94 9.93
C TYR A 265 4.81 -27.60 10.76
N ASP A 266 5.19 -28.13 11.91
CA ASP A 266 4.22 -28.56 12.93
C ASP A 266 3.42 -27.36 13.45
N ARG A 267 2.11 -27.53 13.69
CA ARG A 267 1.21 -26.43 14.10
C ARG A 267 1.61 -25.76 15.40
N ASP A 268 2.15 -26.52 16.34
CA ASP A 268 2.52 -26.02 17.66
C ASP A 268 3.89 -25.36 17.67
N LEU A 269 4.80 -25.80 16.77
CA LEU A 269 6.19 -25.38 16.71
C LEU A 269 6.49 -24.41 15.54
N CYS A 270 5.51 -24.12 14.70
CA CYS A 270 5.71 -23.31 13.51
C CYS A 270 6.19 -21.87 13.83
N PRO A 271 6.95 -21.23 12.93
CA PRO A 271 7.20 -19.81 12.99
C PRO A 271 5.90 -19.02 12.90
N ARG A 272 5.89 -17.77 13.40
CA ARG A 272 4.77 -16.84 13.20
C ARG A 272 4.64 -16.51 11.72
N PHE A 273 3.45 -16.65 11.16
CA PHE A 273 3.18 -16.26 9.78
C PHE A 273 2.83 -14.78 9.70
N CYS A 274 3.55 -14.01 8.89
CA CYS A 274 3.39 -12.56 8.80
C CYS A 274 2.96 -12.12 7.39
N VAL A 275 2.12 -11.09 7.33
CA VAL A 275 1.67 -10.47 6.08
C VAL A 275 1.69 -8.95 6.19
N GLU A 276 1.90 -8.27 5.03
CA GLU A 276 2.10 -6.82 4.94
C GLU A 276 1.08 -6.17 3.97
N PRO A 277 -0.23 -6.30 4.24
CA PRO A 277 -1.23 -5.73 3.35
C PRO A 277 -1.23 -4.19 3.42
N GLY A 278 -1.21 -3.54 2.27
CA GLY A 278 -1.46 -2.10 2.13
C GLY A 278 -2.69 -1.87 1.27
N LYS A 279 -2.54 -2.13 -0.04
CA LYS A 279 -3.58 -1.90 -1.05
C LYS A 279 -4.90 -2.58 -0.73
N TYR A 280 -4.87 -3.84 -0.30
CA TYR A 280 -6.07 -4.61 0.02
C TYR A 280 -6.92 -3.97 1.12
N LEU A 281 -6.27 -3.37 2.13
CA LEU A 281 -6.98 -2.78 3.26
C LEU A 281 -7.66 -1.46 2.94
N ILE A 282 -7.02 -0.62 2.12
CA ILE A 282 -7.45 0.77 1.99
C ILE A 282 -7.69 1.21 0.53
N GLY A 283 -7.22 0.46 -0.47
CA GLY A 283 -7.22 0.90 -1.86
C GLY A 283 -8.60 1.24 -2.41
N ASP A 284 -9.55 0.32 -2.32
CA ASP A 284 -10.94 0.47 -2.77
C ASP A 284 -11.85 1.17 -1.73
N ALA A 285 -11.28 1.55 -0.60
CA ALA A 285 -11.96 2.33 0.41
C ALA A 285 -11.80 3.84 0.20
N GLY A 286 -11.01 4.29 -0.76
CA GLY A 286 -10.77 5.70 -1.02
C GLY A 286 -11.16 6.15 -2.42
N ILE A 287 -11.70 7.37 -2.51
CA ILE A 287 -11.99 8.07 -3.76
C ILE A 287 -11.38 9.47 -3.74
N LEU A 288 -10.99 9.97 -4.92
CA LEU A 288 -10.58 11.35 -5.13
C LEU A 288 -11.72 12.09 -5.84
N ILE A 289 -12.30 13.07 -5.17
CA ILE A 289 -13.36 13.93 -5.69
C ILE A 289 -12.71 15.16 -6.29
N ALA A 290 -13.05 15.46 -7.54
CA ALA A 290 -12.54 16.60 -8.29
C ALA A 290 -13.66 17.34 -9.00
N ARG A 291 -13.38 18.59 -9.39
CA ARG A 291 -14.29 19.44 -10.16
C ARG A 291 -13.81 19.58 -11.59
N VAL A 292 -14.71 19.51 -12.55
CA VAL A 292 -14.46 19.88 -13.93
C VAL A 292 -14.23 21.41 -13.99
N THR A 293 -13.04 21.80 -14.40
CA THR A 293 -12.65 23.21 -14.47
C THR A 293 -12.78 23.78 -15.88
N SER A 294 -12.65 22.93 -16.90
CA SER A 294 -12.77 23.34 -18.30
C SER A 294 -12.99 22.14 -19.20
N ILE A 295 -13.66 22.38 -20.33
CA ILE A 295 -13.75 21.43 -21.43
C ILE A 295 -13.10 22.08 -22.64
N LYS A 296 -12.06 21.44 -23.16
CA LYS A 296 -11.31 21.98 -24.30
C LYS A 296 -11.51 21.08 -25.51
N GLU A 297 -12.13 21.63 -26.55
CA GLU A 297 -12.19 21.05 -27.88
C GLU A 297 -10.97 21.47 -28.70
N SER A 298 -10.22 20.50 -29.20
CA SER A 298 -9.06 20.69 -30.05
C SER A 298 -9.04 19.55 -31.07
N TYR A 299 -7.88 18.92 -31.34
CA TYR A 299 -7.83 17.66 -32.11
C TYR A 299 -8.48 16.48 -31.37
N LYS A 300 -8.61 16.62 -30.05
CA LYS A 300 -9.35 15.76 -29.14
C LYS A 300 -10.18 16.61 -28.19
N THR A 301 -11.14 16.01 -27.54
CA THR A 301 -11.85 16.62 -26.42
C THR A 301 -11.13 16.30 -25.12
N PHE A 302 -10.76 17.36 -24.37
CA PHE A 302 -10.12 17.26 -23.06
C PHE A 302 -11.08 17.73 -21.98
N VAL A 303 -11.22 16.93 -20.93
CA VAL A 303 -11.93 17.30 -19.70
C VAL A 303 -10.88 17.64 -18.64
N GLY A 304 -10.71 18.92 -18.36
CA GLY A 304 -9.79 19.44 -17.36
C GLY A 304 -10.37 19.38 -15.97
N LEU A 305 -9.64 18.83 -15.01
CA LEU A 305 -10.00 18.75 -13.61
C LEU A 305 -9.09 19.63 -12.75
N ASP A 306 -9.56 20.00 -11.57
CA ASP A 306 -8.73 20.59 -10.52
C ASP A 306 -7.82 19.57 -9.80
N ALA A 307 -7.87 18.30 -10.19
CA ALA A 307 -6.99 17.21 -9.81
C ALA A 307 -6.21 16.68 -11.02
N GLY A 308 -4.94 16.34 -10.84
CA GLY A 308 -4.09 15.77 -11.88
C GLY A 308 -3.04 14.82 -11.30
N MET A 309 -1.91 14.67 -11.99
CA MET A 309 -0.84 13.78 -11.51
C MET A 309 -0.24 14.27 -10.17
N GLU A 310 -0.34 15.55 -9.85
CA GLU A 310 0.12 16.10 -8.57
C GLU A 310 -0.71 15.60 -7.39
N THR A 311 -1.95 15.19 -7.65
CA THR A 311 -2.85 14.58 -6.64
C THR A 311 -2.90 13.06 -6.77
N LEU A 312 -2.80 12.50 -7.96
CA LEU A 312 -2.85 11.06 -8.23
C LEU A 312 -1.83 10.66 -9.30
N MET A 313 -0.62 10.36 -8.88
CA MET A 313 0.50 10.06 -9.79
C MET A 313 0.36 8.73 -10.55
N ARG A 314 -0.35 7.75 -10.01
CA ARG A 314 -0.38 6.37 -10.50
C ARG A 314 -0.75 6.20 -12.00
N PRO A 315 -1.74 6.91 -12.55
CA PRO A 315 -2.05 6.82 -13.99
C PRO A 315 -0.86 7.20 -14.86
N VAL A 316 -0.13 8.25 -14.48
CA VAL A 316 1.02 8.77 -15.25
C VAL A 316 2.26 7.88 -15.08
N LEU A 317 2.53 7.44 -13.85
CA LEU A 317 3.74 6.69 -13.51
C LEU A 317 3.69 5.23 -14.01
N TYR A 318 2.52 4.60 -13.92
CA TYR A 318 2.35 3.16 -14.17
C TYR A 318 1.38 2.84 -15.31
N GLY A 319 0.72 3.83 -15.91
CA GLY A 319 -0.44 3.59 -16.78
C GLY A 319 -1.62 2.99 -16.01
N ALA A 320 -1.71 3.24 -14.71
CA ALA A 320 -2.72 2.62 -13.86
C ALA A 320 -4.12 3.09 -14.25
N HIS A 321 -5.01 2.12 -14.48
CA HIS A 321 -6.41 2.40 -14.69
C HIS A 321 -7.10 2.73 -13.37
N HIS A 322 -7.88 3.81 -13.36
CA HIS A 322 -8.87 4.11 -12.33
C HIS A 322 -10.23 4.28 -12.98
N ARG A 323 -11.28 3.78 -12.34
CA ARG A 323 -12.65 4.09 -12.73
C ARG A 323 -12.91 5.55 -12.40
N ILE A 324 -13.51 6.29 -13.33
CA ILE A 324 -13.84 7.71 -13.15
C ILE A 324 -15.32 7.84 -13.45
N HIS A 325 -16.08 8.41 -12.52
CA HIS A 325 -17.52 8.58 -12.62
C HIS A 325 -17.90 10.04 -12.43
N LYS A 326 -18.85 10.52 -13.22
CA LYS A 326 -19.53 11.79 -12.96
C LYS A 326 -20.44 11.60 -11.74
N ALA A 327 -20.56 12.58 -10.88
CA ALA A 327 -21.46 12.55 -9.71
C ALA A 327 -22.93 12.53 -10.13
N GLY A 328 -23.72 11.65 -9.49
CA GLY A 328 -25.14 11.45 -9.78
C GLY A 328 -25.43 10.36 -10.83
N GLN A 329 -26.70 10.17 -11.18
CA GLN A 329 -27.11 9.22 -12.21
C GLN A 329 -26.95 9.80 -13.62
N HIS A 330 -26.57 8.98 -14.60
CA HIS A 330 -26.20 9.46 -15.94
C HIS A 330 -26.96 8.75 -17.05
N GLN A 331 -27.23 9.52 -18.12
CA GLN A 331 -27.69 9.00 -19.38
C GLN A 331 -26.52 8.45 -20.21
N ASP A 332 -26.81 7.50 -21.13
CA ASP A 332 -25.80 6.73 -21.86
C ASP A 332 -25.03 7.50 -22.97
N ASN A 333 -25.26 8.80 -23.16
CA ASN A 333 -24.48 9.58 -24.11
C ASN A 333 -23.05 9.74 -23.62
N ARG A 334 -22.11 9.05 -24.28
CA ARG A 334 -20.68 9.11 -23.97
C ARG A 334 -19.90 9.69 -25.15
N LEU A 335 -18.96 10.58 -24.81
CA LEU A 335 -17.92 11.06 -25.72
C LEU A 335 -16.60 10.37 -25.38
N THR A 336 -15.73 10.21 -26.37
CA THR A 336 -14.34 9.78 -26.11
C THR A 336 -13.53 11.01 -25.76
N VAL A 337 -12.98 11.04 -24.55
CA VAL A 337 -12.25 12.19 -24.02
C VAL A 337 -10.93 11.76 -23.37
N ASP A 338 -9.97 12.72 -23.28
CA ASP A 338 -8.86 12.64 -22.34
C ASP A 338 -9.23 13.41 -21.09
N ILE A 339 -9.07 12.79 -19.90
CA ILE A 339 -9.30 13.45 -18.61
C ILE A 339 -7.94 13.87 -18.06
N THR A 340 -7.77 15.18 -17.85
CA THR A 340 -6.46 15.78 -17.56
C THR A 340 -6.49 16.62 -16.29
N GLY A 341 -5.34 16.76 -15.64
CA GLY A 341 -5.12 17.80 -14.65
C GLY A 341 -4.76 19.16 -15.30
N ARG A 342 -4.21 20.02 -14.48
CA ARG A 342 -3.96 21.45 -14.79
C ARG A 342 -2.52 21.90 -14.58
N ILE A 343 -1.57 20.98 -14.53
CA ILE A 343 -0.15 21.31 -14.41
C ILE A 343 0.52 21.40 -15.80
N CYS A 344 1.67 22.07 -15.85
CA CYS A 344 2.43 22.30 -17.09
C CYS A 344 3.20 21.05 -17.55
N GLU A 345 2.51 19.90 -17.62
CA GLU A 345 3.09 18.62 -18.01
C GLU A 345 2.12 17.87 -18.96
N ASN A 346 2.57 17.54 -20.16
CA ASN A 346 1.72 16.89 -21.15
C ASN A 346 1.30 15.46 -20.75
N THR A 347 2.05 14.83 -19.85
CA THR A 347 1.71 13.52 -19.29
C THR A 347 0.66 13.59 -18.19
N ASP A 348 0.22 14.76 -17.76
CA ASP A 348 -0.82 14.95 -16.74
C ASP A 348 -2.20 14.54 -17.25
N ARG A 349 -2.36 13.22 -17.43
CA ARG A 349 -3.58 12.58 -17.91
C ARG A 349 -4.00 11.46 -16.98
N LEU A 350 -5.15 11.62 -16.37
CA LEU A 350 -5.74 10.60 -15.49
C LEU A 350 -6.41 9.49 -16.30
N ALA A 351 -6.86 9.80 -17.51
CA ALA A 351 -7.36 8.83 -18.49
C ALA A 351 -7.17 9.36 -19.92
N VAL A 352 -6.93 8.44 -20.85
CA VAL A 352 -6.74 8.71 -22.28
C VAL A 352 -7.76 7.91 -23.06
N ASP A 353 -8.35 8.54 -24.11
CA ASP A 353 -9.34 7.96 -25.00
C ASP A 353 -10.46 7.22 -24.24
N ARG A 354 -10.94 7.85 -23.14
CA ARG A 354 -11.93 7.27 -22.24
C ARG A 354 -13.35 7.60 -22.71
N PRO A 355 -14.23 6.58 -22.93
CA PRO A 355 -15.67 6.80 -23.03
C PRO A 355 -16.18 7.40 -21.72
N PHE A 356 -16.67 8.65 -21.76
CA PHE A 356 -17.08 9.38 -20.58
C PHE A 356 -18.41 10.09 -20.83
N PRO A 357 -19.33 10.19 -19.85
CA PRO A 357 -20.58 10.93 -20.02
C PRO A 357 -20.31 12.40 -20.26
N ASN A 358 -21.25 13.08 -20.93
CA ASN A 358 -21.18 14.53 -21.09
C ASN A 358 -21.10 15.20 -19.73
N VAL A 359 -20.18 16.15 -19.60
CA VAL A 359 -19.95 16.96 -18.41
C VAL A 359 -19.97 18.44 -18.78
N ASP A 360 -20.28 19.27 -17.81
CA ASP A 360 -20.19 20.71 -17.87
C ASP A 360 -19.15 21.22 -16.87
N GLU A 361 -18.63 22.43 -17.10
CA GLU A 361 -17.81 23.11 -16.11
C GLU A 361 -18.57 23.24 -14.77
N GLY A 362 -17.88 22.91 -13.69
CA GLY A 362 -18.48 22.86 -12.35
C GLY A 362 -18.98 21.48 -11.94
N ASP A 363 -19.17 20.53 -12.85
CA ASP A 363 -19.55 19.17 -12.49
C ASP A 363 -18.51 18.50 -11.58
N LEU A 364 -19.00 17.62 -10.71
CA LEU A 364 -18.13 16.81 -9.85
C LEU A 364 -17.89 15.44 -10.49
N VAL A 365 -16.67 14.98 -10.36
CA VAL A 365 -16.24 13.64 -10.74
C VAL A 365 -15.56 12.94 -9.57
N ALA A 366 -15.70 11.62 -9.49
CA ALA A 366 -15.04 10.79 -8.51
C ALA A 366 -14.11 9.80 -9.22
N ILE A 367 -12.84 9.80 -8.83
CA ILE A 367 -11.83 8.85 -9.28
C ILE A 367 -11.74 7.78 -8.19
N MET A 368 -12.08 6.55 -8.56
CA MET A 368 -12.23 5.43 -7.63
C MET A 368 -10.89 4.78 -7.30
N ASP A 369 -10.89 3.95 -6.25
CA ASP A 369 -9.74 3.09 -5.88
C ASP A 369 -8.45 3.88 -5.56
N THR A 370 -8.58 5.07 -4.99
CA THR A 370 -7.45 5.97 -4.72
C THR A 370 -6.95 5.94 -3.29
N GLY A 371 -7.50 5.05 -2.45
CA GLY A 371 -7.17 4.99 -1.02
C GLY A 371 -5.73 4.60 -0.73
N ALA A 372 -5.11 3.78 -1.59
CA ALA A 372 -3.71 3.39 -1.50
C ALA A 372 -2.88 4.04 -2.60
N TYR A 373 -1.72 4.59 -2.23
CA TYR A 373 -0.77 5.22 -3.17
C TYR A 373 -1.39 6.40 -3.97
N GLY A 374 -2.46 6.99 -3.44
CA GLY A 374 -3.02 8.25 -3.89
C GLY A 374 -2.33 9.40 -3.17
N TYR A 375 -2.85 9.79 -2.01
CA TYR A 375 -2.28 10.89 -1.22
C TYR A 375 -0.80 10.68 -0.85
N SER A 376 -0.39 9.45 -0.53
CA SER A 376 1.01 9.15 -0.16
C SER A 376 2.02 9.41 -1.28
N MET A 377 1.59 9.44 -2.54
CA MET A 377 2.42 9.78 -3.70
C MET A 377 2.10 11.18 -4.27
N ALA A 378 1.16 11.92 -3.66
CA ALA A 378 0.84 13.28 -4.08
C ALA A 378 2.02 14.23 -3.83
N HIS A 379 2.21 15.18 -4.74
CA HIS A 379 3.32 16.14 -4.72
C HIS A 379 2.85 17.56 -5.01
N GLN A 380 3.78 18.52 -5.00
CA GLN A 380 3.49 19.94 -5.10
C GLN A 380 4.01 20.56 -6.42
N PHE A 381 4.08 19.76 -7.48
CA PHE A 381 4.54 20.29 -8.77
C PHE A 381 3.65 21.44 -9.26
N ASN A 382 4.24 22.45 -9.90
CA ASN A 382 3.64 23.76 -10.21
C ASN A 382 3.11 24.51 -8.97
N THR A 383 3.67 24.23 -7.79
CA THR A 383 3.29 24.87 -6.53
C THR A 383 1.80 24.71 -6.22
N ARG A 384 1.26 23.49 -6.46
CA ARG A 384 -0.12 23.14 -6.15
C ARG A 384 -0.20 22.51 -4.75
N PRO A 385 -1.03 23.08 -3.86
CA PRO A 385 -1.25 22.50 -2.53
C PRO A 385 -1.89 21.11 -2.60
N ARG A 386 -1.44 20.20 -1.73
CA ARG A 386 -2.05 18.88 -1.60
C ARG A 386 -3.47 18.99 -1.01
N PRO A 387 -4.40 18.11 -1.43
CA PRO A 387 -5.81 18.16 -1.04
C PRO A 387 -6.04 17.86 0.45
N ALA A 388 -7.25 18.15 0.92
CA ALA A 388 -7.72 17.65 2.20
C ALA A 388 -8.02 16.15 2.13
N GLU A 389 -8.00 15.49 3.32
CA GLU A 389 -8.43 14.10 3.49
C GLU A 389 -9.55 14.02 4.50
N VAL A 390 -10.63 13.30 4.19
CA VAL A 390 -11.83 13.13 5.01
C VAL A 390 -12.11 11.65 5.19
N LEU A 391 -12.41 11.24 6.41
CA LEU A 391 -12.95 9.91 6.73
C LEU A 391 -14.48 10.01 6.85
N LEU A 392 -15.18 9.18 6.10
CA LEU A 392 -16.59 8.91 6.25
C LEU A 392 -16.74 7.66 7.12
N ASP A 393 -17.20 7.85 8.34
CA ASP A 393 -17.46 6.78 9.30
C ASP A 393 -18.96 6.77 9.62
N ASP A 394 -19.65 5.79 9.10
CA ASP A 394 -21.10 5.74 8.97
C ASP A 394 -21.61 7.03 8.30
N ASP A 395 -22.41 7.85 8.97
CA ASP A 395 -22.94 9.13 8.46
C ASP A 395 -22.07 10.34 8.82
N ASN A 396 -20.97 10.14 9.56
CA ASN A 396 -20.12 11.22 10.03
C ASN A 396 -18.94 11.48 9.08
N THR A 397 -18.69 12.75 8.79
CA THR A 397 -17.53 13.18 8.02
C THR A 397 -16.49 13.84 8.93
N ILE A 398 -15.33 13.23 9.04
CA ILE A 398 -14.24 13.66 9.92
C ILE A 398 -13.09 14.16 9.04
N LEU A 399 -12.70 15.43 9.22
CA LEU A 399 -11.50 15.98 8.56
C LEU A 399 -10.27 15.37 9.22
N ILE A 400 -9.56 14.49 8.51
CA ILE A 400 -8.38 13.77 9.01
C ILE A 400 -7.06 14.38 8.53
N ARG A 401 -7.11 15.27 7.53
CA ARG A 401 -6.00 16.14 7.10
C ARG A 401 -6.55 17.41 6.48
N LYS A 402 -6.07 18.55 6.94
CA LYS A 402 -6.37 19.84 6.33
C LYS A 402 -5.71 19.94 4.94
N ARG A 403 -6.37 20.67 4.03
CA ARG A 403 -5.75 21.10 2.77
C ARG A 403 -4.51 21.92 3.07
N GLU A 404 -3.43 21.73 2.34
CA GLU A 404 -2.29 22.65 2.39
C GLU A 404 -2.69 24.04 1.89
N THR A 405 -2.10 25.07 2.48
CA THR A 405 -2.13 26.43 1.93
C THR A 405 -0.80 26.70 1.23
N ILE A 406 -0.77 27.76 0.41
CA ILE A 406 0.47 28.17 -0.24
C ILE A 406 1.52 28.54 0.81
N GLU A 407 1.12 29.18 1.89
CA GLU A 407 1.99 29.56 3.00
C GLU A 407 2.63 28.35 3.66
N ASN A 408 1.88 27.26 3.89
CA ASN A 408 2.42 26.01 4.46
C ASN A 408 3.53 25.39 3.59
N MET A 409 3.46 25.58 2.27
CA MET A 409 4.46 25.04 1.35
C MET A 409 5.81 25.72 1.48
N PHE A 410 5.83 26.98 1.91
CA PHE A 410 7.01 27.83 2.03
C PHE A 410 7.38 28.19 3.48
N GLU A 411 6.67 27.62 4.48
CA GLU A 411 6.87 27.91 5.90
C GLU A 411 8.34 27.73 6.38
N ARG A 412 9.11 26.89 5.67
CA ARG A 412 10.52 26.59 6.00
C ARG A 412 11.49 27.17 5.00
N CYS A 413 11.04 28.09 4.13
CA CYS A 413 11.91 28.81 3.20
C CYS A 413 12.27 30.16 3.84
N ASP A 414 13.58 30.41 4.01
CA ASP A 414 14.07 31.73 4.39
C ASP A 414 14.04 32.63 3.16
N VAL A 415 13.14 33.61 3.14
CA VAL A 415 12.98 34.59 2.04
C VAL A 415 13.23 36.00 2.57
#